data_aeddf3f0e7666465b490e9476e75e3b2
#
_entry.id   aeddf3f0e7666465b490e9476e75e3b2
#
_cell.length_a   1.000
_cell.length_b   1.000
_cell.length_c   1.000
_cell.angle_alpha   90.00
_cell.angle_beta   90.00
_cell.angle_gamma   90.00
#
_symmetry.space_group_name_H-M   'P 1'
#
loop_
_entity.id
_entity.type
_entity.pdbx_description
1 polymer ?
#
loop_
_entity_poly.entity_id
_entity_poly.type
_entity_poly.pdbx_seq_one_letter_code
_entity_poly.pdbx_strand_id
1 'polypeptide(L)'
;MYDVIIIGAGVSGAAAARELSRYRLKICVLEREEDVCCGTSKANSGIAHSGYDAEPGSLMAELNVKGSNMMGQLSKELDFPFKQTGSLTVCTTENGIAMLHKLRERGLKNGVEGLRILDREEALAMEPNLSDQVLAALYAPTAGIVCPFELNIAMAENAYNNGVEFKFDT
;
A
#
# COMPACT_ATOMS: atom_id res chain seq x y z
N MET A 1 -21.00 -18.80 19.64
CA MET A 1 -20.21 -19.46 18.58
C MET A 1 -20.02 -18.42 17.46
N TYR A 2 -18.81 -18.28 16.92
CA TYR A 2 -18.52 -17.38 15.80
C TYR A 2 -18.64 -18.13 14.48
N ASP A 3 -19.05 -17.42 13.44
CA ASP A 3 -19.07 -17.93 12.07
C ASP A 3 -17.67 -17.81 11.43
N VAL A 4 -16.91 -16.76 11.80
CA VAL A 4 -15.55 -16.49 11.31
C VAL A 4 -14.65 -16.07 12.47
N ILE A 5 -13.44 -16.60 12.50
CA ILE A 5 -12.36 -16.17 13.39
C ILE A 5 -11.19 -15.72 12.52
N ILE A 6 -10.71 -14.50 12.75
CA ILE A 6 -9.55 -13.91 12.08
C ILE A 6 -8.40 -13.89 13.10
N ILE A 7 -7.23 -14.38 12.72
CA ILE A 7 -6.06 -14.41 13.59
C ILE A 7 -5.10 -13.29 13.19
N GLY A 8 -4.92 -12.33 14.09
CA GLY A 8 -4.10 -11.14 13.93
C GLY A 8 -4.90 -9.89 13.54
N ALA A 9 -4.65 -8.79 14.28
CA ALA A 9 -5.23 -7.47 14.07
C ALA A 9 -4.29 -6.48 13.35
N GLY A 10 -3.36 -6.98 12.55
CA GLY A 10 -2.60 -6.18 11.59
C GLY A 10 -3.48 -5.75 10.42
N VAL A 11 -2.94 -4.97 9.48
CA VAL A 11 -3.68 -4.38 8.36
C VAL A 11 -4.48 -5.41 7.55
N SER A 12 -3.95 -6.61 7.34
CA SER A 12 -4.64 -7.67 6.59
C SER A 12 -5.85 -8.22 7.34
N GLY A 13 -5.71 -8.46 8.65
CA GLY A 13 -6.82 -8.93 9.49
C GLY A 13 -7.89 -7.86 9.68
N ALA A 14 -7.49 -6.61 9.92
CA ALA A 14 -8.42 -5.48 10.03
C ALA A 14 -9.19 -5.24 8.72
N ALA A 15 -8.51 -5.32 7.56
CA ALA A 15 -9.16 -5.21 6.25
C ALA A 15 -10.16 -6.35 6.00
N ALA A 16 -9.78 -7.60 6.32
CA ALA A 16 -10.67 -8.75 6.20
C ALA A 16 -11.89 -8.63 7.12
N ALA A 17 -11.67 -8.21 8.38
CA ALA A 17 -12.73 -7.98 9.34
C ALA A 17 -13.73 -6.92 8.84
N ARG A 18 -13.19 -5.78 8.33
CA ARG A 18 -14.01 -4.72 7.74
C ARG A 18 -14.88 -5.23 6.57
N GLU A 19 -14.28 -5.94 5.62
CA GLU A 19 -15.04 -6.44 4.47
C GLU A 19 -16.09 -7.47 4.87
N LEU A 20 -15.77 -8.38 5.79
CA LEU A 20 -16.70 -9.38 6.27
C LEU A 20 -17.82 -8.80 7.16
N SER A 21 -17.59 -7.66 7.82
CA SER A 21 -18.60 -6.99 8.64
C SER A 21 -19.83 -6.48 7.85
N ARG A 22 -19.73 -6.46 6.52
CA ARG A 22 -20.87 -6.15 5.62
C ARG A 22 -21.93 -7.27 5.59
N TYR A 23 -21.60 -8.45 6.10
CA TYR A 23 -22.47 -9.61 6.08
C TYR A 23 -23.04 -9.90 7.48
N ARG A 24 -24.14 -10.61 7.56
CA ARG A 24 -24.76 -11.04 8.83
C ARG A 24 -23.98 -12.23 9.43
N LEU A 25 -22.75 -12.00 9.84
CA LEU A 25 -21.85 -12.99 10.41
C LEU A 25 -21.42 -12.56 11.81
N LYS A 26 -21.25 -13.53 12.71
CA LYS A 26 -20.57 -13.32 13.99
C LYS A 26 -19.07 -13.48 13.80
N ILE A 27 -18.36 -12.37 13.79
CA ILE A 27 -16.92 -12.33 13.49
C ILE A 27 -16.15 -11.98 14.75
N CYS A 28 -15.04 -12.68 14.97
CA CYS A 28 -14.09 -12.39 16.04
C CYS A 28 -12.69 -12.27 15.46
N VAL A 29 -11.97 -11.22 15.85
CA VAL A 29 -10.53 -11.06 15.59
C VAL A 29 -9.79 -11.39 16.88
N LEU A 30 -8.83 -12.32 16.82
CA LEU A 30 -7.93 -12.66 17.92
C LEU A 30 -6.57 -12.01 17.67
N GLU A 31 -6.08 -11.25 18.64
CA GLU A 31 -4.77 -10.61 18.59
C GLU A 31 -3.99 -10.95 19.86
N ARG A 32 -2.74 -11.38 19.69
CA ARG A 32 -1.88 -11.75 20.83
C ARG A 32 -1.34 -10.54 21.60
N GLU A 33 -1.27 -9.40 20.94
CA GLU A 33 -0.78 -8.16 21.54
C GLU A 33 -1.93 -7.40 22.22
N GLU A 34 -1.58 -6.34 22.96
CA GLU A 34 -2.53 -5.51 23.71
C GLU A 34 -3.41 -4.60 22.85
N ASP A 35 -3.06 -4.43 21.56
CA ASP A 35 -3.78 -3.53 20.65
C ASP A 35 -3.60 -3.98 19.18
N VAL A 36 -4.36 -3.34 18.29
CA VAL A 36 -4.20 -3.50 16.83
C VAL A 36 -2.88 -2.89 16.37
N CYS A 37 -2.41 -3.27 15.19
CA CYS A 37 -1.23 -2.67 14.56
C CYS A 37 0.10 -2.87 15.32
N CYS A 38 0.20 -3.80 16.25
CA CYS A 38 1.40 -3.97 17.08
C CYS A 38 2.57 -4.70 16.39
N GLY A 39 2.33 -5.33 15.25
CA GLY A 39 3.33 -6.08 14.48
C GLY A 39 3.93 -5.30 13.30
N THR A 40 4.13 -5.99 12.18
CA THR A 40 4.73 -5.46 10.94
C THR A 40 3.95 -4.29 10.35
N SER A 41 2.63 -4.22 10.60
CA SER A 41 1.77 -3.15 10.07
C SER A 41 2.17 -1.76 10.56
N LYS A 42 2.85 -1.63 11.71
CA LYS A 42 3.42 -0.36 12.19
C LYS A 42 4.86 -0.12 11.75
N ALA A 43 5.59 -1.17 11.38
CA ALA A 43 7.03 -1.14 11.14
C ALA A 43 7.33 -1.24 9.63
N ASN A 44 6.85 -0.27 8.87
CA ASN A 44 7.06 -0.17 7.43
C ASN A 44 7.16 1.30 6.98
N SER A 45 7.47 1.52 5.70
CA SER A 45 7.69 2.86 5.13
C SER A 45 6.41 3.66 4.85
N GLY A 46 5.22 3.07 5.00
CA GLY A 46 3.95 3.73 4.68
C GLY A 46 3.76 4.04 3.19
N ILE A 47 4.47 3.35 2.30
CA ILE A 47 4.36 3.56 0.86
C ILE A 47 3.22 2.70 0.30
N ALA A 48 2.24 3.34 -0.32
CA ALA A 48 1.29 2.68 -1.20
C ALA A 48 1.93 2.54 -2.58
N HIS A 49 2.50 1.36 -2.86
CA HIS A 49 3.20 1.07 -4.10
C HIS A 49 2.22 1.00 -5.28
N SER A 50 2.64 1.52 -6.44
CA SER A 50 1.83 1.49 -7.67
C SER A 50 1.75 0.12 -8.36
N GLY A 51 2.69 -0.81 -8.07
CA GLY A 51 2.67 -2.18 -8.62
C GLY A 51 3.52 -2.40 -9.86
N TYR A 52 4.45 -1.49 -10.20
CA TYR A 52 5.31 -1.64 -11.38
C TYR A 52 6.41 -2.68 -11.23
N ASP A 53 6.79 -3.05 -10.00
CA ASP A 53 7.92 -3.93 -9.68
C ASP A 53 7.53 -5.41 -9.57
N ALA A 54 6.26 -5.70 -9.33
CA ALA A 54 5.77 -7.07 -9.20
C ALA A 54 5.78 -7.82 -10.55
N GLU A 55 6.06 -9.13 -10.52
CA GLU A 55 6.11 -9.95 -11.73
C GLU A 55 4.74 -10.02 -12.42
N PRO A 56 4.65 -9.68 -13.72
CA PRO A 56 3.39 -9.70 -14.46
C PRO A 56 2.69 -11.06 -14.42
N GLY A 57 1.37 -11.04 -14.20
CA GLY A 57 0.55 -12.26 -14.08
C GLY A 57 0.58 -12.89 -12.69
N SER A 58 1.34 -12.35 -11.74
CA SER A 58 1.29 -12.79 -10.35
C SER A 58 0.11 -12.16 -9.60
N LEU A 59 -0.37 -12.87 -8.58
CA LEU A 59 -1.38 -12.34 -7.65
C LEU A 59 -0.87 -11.05 -6.96
N MET A 60 0.44 -10.96 -6.70
CA MET A 60 1.07 -9.77 -6.13
C MET A 60 0.90 -8.56 -7.05
N ALA A 61 1.12 -8.70 -8.36
CA ALA A 61 0.93 -7.61 -9.32
C ALA A 61 -0.53 -7.15 -9.36
N GLU A 62 -1.46 -8.10 -9.45
CA GLU A 62 -2.89 -7.80 -9.49
C GLU A 62 -3.36 -7.07 -8.23
N LEU A 63 -3.05 -7.61 -7.05
CA LEU A 63 -3.49 -7.05 -5.77
C LEU A 63 -2.81 -5.72 -5.44
N ASN A 64 -1.55 -5.54 -5.85
CA ASN A 64 -0.85 -4.29 -5.64
C ASN A 64 -1.50 -3.13 -6.41
N VAL A 65 -1.77 -3.32 -7.70
CA VAL A 65 -2.45 -2.29 -8.53
C VAL A 65 -3.86 -2.02 -8.01
N LYS A 66 -4.64 -3.06 -7.69
CA LYS A 66 -5.97 -2.90 -7.11
C LYS A 66 -5.94 -2.13 -5.78
N GLY A 67 -5.05 -2.52 -4.87
CA GLY A 67 -4.89 -1.88 -3.57
C GLY A 67 -4.49 -0.41 -3.68
N SER A 68 -3.52 -0.10 -4.57
CA SER A 68 -3.12 1.27 -4.84
C SER A 68 -4.30 2.14 -5.31
N ASN A 69 -5.08 1.64 -6.26
CA ASN A 69 -6.24 2.35 -6.79
C ASN A 69 -7.38 2.55 -5.77
N MET A 70 -7.47 1.68 -4.77
CA MET A 70 -8.47 1.79 -3.70
C MET A 70 -8.12 2.84 -2.65
N MET A 71 -6.83 3.17 -2.44
CA MET A 71 -6.36 3.98 -1.31
C MET A 71 -7.03 5.35 -1.21
N GLY A 72 -7.18 6.05 -2.33
CA GLY A 72 -7.79 7.38 -2.34
C GLY A 72 -9.27 7.38 -1.92
N GLN A 73 -10.01 6.33 -2.25
CA GLN A 73 -11.40 6.18 -1.82
C GLN A 73 -11.47 5.72 -0.36
N LEU A 74 -10.69 4.73 0.03
CA LEU A 74 -10.63 4.24 1.41
C LEU A 74 -10.26 5.35 2.40
N SER A 75 -9.31 6.20 2.04
CA SER A 75 -8.91 7.36 2.85
C SER A 75 -10.09 8.29 3.14
N LYS A 76 -10.95 8.54 2.15
CA LYS A 76 -12.14 9.37 2.32
C LYS A 76 -13.25 8.67 3.13
N GLU A 77 -13.42 7.36 2.93
CA GLU A 77 -14.45 6.56 3.62
C GLU A 77 -14.13 6.37 5.10
N LEU A 78 -12.86 6.23 5.44
CA LEU A 78 -12.40 5.86 6.78
C LEU A 78 -11.67 7.00 7.51
N ASP A 79 -11.57 8.18 6.88
CA ASP A 79 -10.96 9.40 7.44
C ASP A 79 -9.52 9.22 7.95
N PHE A 80 -8.67 8.56 7.16
CA PHE A 80 -7.23 8.50 7.41
C PHE A 80 -6.45 9.27 6.33
N PRO A 81 -5.30 9.89 6.68
CA PRO A 81 -4.53 10.68 5.71
C PRO A 81 -3.86 9.78 4.66
N PHE A 82 -4.09 10.10 3.40
CA PHE A 82 -3.41 9.55 2.24
C PHE A 82 -3.00 10.66 1.30
N LYS A 83 -1.75 10.65 0.85
CA LYS A 83 -1.24 11.59 -0.16
C LYS A 83 -0.70 10.83 -1.35
N GLN A 84 -1.31 11.03 -2.50
CA GLN A 84 -0.81 10.51 -3.78
C GLN A 84 0.32 11.42 -4.27
N THR A 85 1.52 11.17 -3.80
CA THR A 85 2.73 11.97 -4.10
C THR A 85 3.43 11.54 -5.37
N GLY A 86 3.09 10.35 -5.87
CA GLY A 86 3.93 9.62 -6.80
C GLY A 86 5.16 9.04 -6.12
N SER A 87 5.99 8.35 -6.89
CA SER A 87 7.31 7.88 -6.46
C SER A 87 8.33 7.98 -7.58
N LEU A 88 9.60 8.18 -7.19
CA LEU A 88 10.75 8.19 -8.08
C LEU A 88 11.65 7.00 -7.73
N THR A 89 11.90 6.12 -8.71
CA THR A 89 12.96 5.12 -8.63
C THR A 89 14.12 5.60 -9.46
N VAL A 90 15.19 6.02 -8.78
CA VAL A 90 16.35 6.66 -9.43
C VAL A 90 17.43 5.67 -9.79
N CYS A 91 18.23 5.98 -10.80
CA CYS A 91 19.45 5.27 -11.11
C CYS A 91 20.65 6.23 -11.21
N THR A 92 21.85 5.73 -10.85
CA THR A 92 23.10 6.44 -10.86
C THR A 92 24.15 5.78 -11.77
N THR A 93 23.74 4.77 -12.53
CA THR A 93 24.61 4.04 -13.46
C THR A 93 23.91 3.82 -14.79
N GLU A 94 24.69 3.69 -15.88
CA GLU A 94 24.14 3.39 -17.21
C GLU A 94 23.33 2.08 -17.23
N ASN A 95 23.81 1.05 -16.54
CA ASN A 95 23.07 -0.21 -16.41
C ASN A 95 21.72 -0.05 -15.68
N GLY A 96 21.63 0.94 -14.80
CA GLY A 96 20.40 1.29 -14.08
C GLY A 96 19.33 1.81 -15.02
N ILE A 97 19.67 2.53 -16.08
CA ILE A 97 18.71 3.02 -17.09
C ILE A 97 17.97 1.86 -17.75
N ALA A 98 18.70 0.80 -18.14
CA ALA A 98 18.09 -0.39 -18.72
C ALA A 98 17.12 -1.08 -17.71
N MET A 99 17.45 -1.04 -16.42
CA MET A 99 16.56 -1.57 -15.37
C MET A 99 15.27 -0.73 -15.24
N LEU A 100 15.36 0.60 -15.27
CA LEU A 100 14.18 1.47 -15.25
C LEU A 100 13.24 1.18 -16.42
N HIS A 101 13.77 0.96 -17.61
CA HIS A 101 12.95 0.56 -18.77
C HIS A 101 12.25 -0.78 -18.56
N LYS A 102 12.94 -1.78 -18.00
CA LYS A 102 12.32 -3.08 -17.64
C LYS A 102 11.21 -2.93 -16.61
N LEU A 103 11.42 -2.13 -15.57
CA LEU A 103 10.40 -1.85 -14.57
C LEU A 103 9.18 -1.14 -15.19
N ARG A 104 9.42 -0.16 -16.06
CA ARG A 104 8.35 0.51 -16.79
C ARG A 104 7.53 -0.46 -17.64
N GLU A 105 8.18 -1.32 -18.43
CA GLU A 105 7.50 -2.33 -19.24
C GLU A 105 6.68 -3.30 -18.39
N ARG A 106 7.26 -3.74 -17.25
CA ARG A 106 6.59 -4.59 -16.28
C ARG A 106 5.34 -3.90 -15.72
N GLY A 107 5.48 -2.65 -15.28
CA GLY A 107 4.38 -1.87 -14.75
C GLY A 107 3.25 -1.64 -15.76
N LEU A 108 3.57 -1.38 -17.02
CA LEU A 108 2.57 -1.28 -18.09
C LEU A 108 1.80 -2.59 -18.29
N LYS A 109 2.49 -3.75 -18.22
CA LYS A 109 1.85 -5.08 -18.28
C LYS A 109 0.95 -5.33 -17.05
N ASN A 110 1.30 -4.78 -15.91
CA ASN A 110 0.51 -4.86 -14.68
C ASN A 110 -0.68 -3.88 -14.65
N GLY A 111 -0.79 -2.98 -15.64
CA GLY A 111 -1.86 -2.00 -15.72
C GLY A 111 -1.61 -0.72 -14.91
N VAL A 112 -0.35 -0.43 -14.55
CA VAL A 112 0.01 0.82 -13.87
C VAL A 112 -0.01 1.98 -14.87
N GLU A 113 -0.84 2.98 -14.60
CA GLU A 113 -1.01 4.15 -15.47
C GLU A 113 0.04 5.23 -15.21
N GLY A 114 0.35 6.01 -16.25
CA GLY A 114 1.16 7.22 -16.14
C GLY A 114 2.65 7.03 -15.90
N LEU A 115 3.18 5.80 -16.00
CA LEU A 115 4.62 5.53 -15.81
C LEU A 115 5.47 6.23 -16.87
N ARG A 116 6.44 7.03 -16.43
CA ARG A 116 7.38 7.75 -17.30
C ARG A 116 8.81 7.54 -16.85
N ILE A 117 9.72 7.43 -17.83
CA ILE A 117 11.14 7.61 -17.59
C ILE A 117 11.42 9.10 -17.67
N LEU A 118 12.00 9.64 -16.65
CA LEU A 118 12.47 11.02 -16.54
C LEU A 118 13.97 11.03 -16.78
N ASP A 119 14.44 12.02 -17.51
CA ASP A 119 15.86 12.32 -17.56
C ASP A 119 16.33 12.98 -16.23
N ARG A 120 17.61 13.30 -16.15
CA ARG A 120 18.21 13.93 -14.96
C ARG A 120 17.55 15.26 -14.61
N GLU A 121 17.32 16.12 -15.62
CA GLU A 121 16.78 17.47 -15.41
C GLU A 121 15.35 17.41 -14.91
N GLU A 122 14.53 16.57 -15.51
CA GLU A 122 13.15 16.32 -15.09
C GLU A 122 13.09 15.76 -13.65
N ALA A 123 13.98 14.79 -13.33
CA ALA A 123 14.01 14.18 -11.99
C ALA A 123 14.43 15.20 -10.91
N LEU A 124 15.45 16.02 -11.17
CA LEU A 124 15.87 17.09 -10.27
C LEU A 124 14.86 18.23 -10.14
N ALA A 125 14.10 18.49 -11.20
CA ALA A 125 13.00 19.48 -11.13
C ALA A 125 11.85 18.99 -10.23
N MET A 126 11.61 17.68 -10.17
CA MET A 126 10.59 17.10 -9.28
C MET A 126 11.08 16.98 -7.84
N GLU A 127 12.33 16.60 -7.62
CA GLU A 127 12.94 16.45 -6.30
C GLU A 127 14.37 17.06 -6.31
N PRO A 128 14.49 18.34 -5.91
CA PRO A 128 15.77 19.06 -5.94
C PRO A 128 16.84 18.52 -4.99
N ASN A 129 16.46 17.70 -4.01
CA ASN A 129 17.40 17.12 -3.04
C ASN A 129 17.99 15.77 -3.51
N LEU A 130 17.71 15.33 -4.73
CA LEU A 130 18.36 14.16 -5.30
C LEU A 130 19.86 14.40 -5.47
N SER A 131 20.64 13.32 -5.36
CA SER A 131 22.07 13.36 -5.62
C SER A 131 22.37 13.85 -7.05
N ASP A 132 23.48 14.58 -7.21
CA ASP A 132 24.01 15.00 -8.50
C ASP A 132 24.47 13.83 -9.39
N GLN A 133 24.57 12.63 -8.84
CA GLN A 133 24.92 11.40 -9.57
C GLN A 133 23.72 10.74 -10.26
N VAL A 134 22.49 11.22 -10.03
CA VAL A 134 21.30 10.68 -10.69
C VAL A 134 21.36 10.89 -12.18
N LEU A 135 21.17 9.82 -12.96
CA LEU A 135 21.15 9.83 -14.41
C LEU A 135 19.75 9.86 -14.99
N ALA A 136 18.83 9.11 -14.37
CA ALA A 136 17.44 9.01 -14.79
C ALA A 136 16.56 8.51 -13.62
N ALA A 137 15.25 8.62 -13.76
CA ALA A 137 14.27 8.08 -12.82
C ALA A 137 13.06 7.47 -13.52
N LEU A 138 12.48 6.44 -12.92
CA LEU A 138 11.12 6.00 -13.25
C LEU A 138 10.16 6.72 -12.29
N TYR A 139 9.27 7.51 -12.86
CA TYR A 139 8.17 8.15 -12.14
C TYR A 139 6.90 7.32 -12.21
N ALA A 140 6.32 7.02 -11.05
CA ALA A 140 5.06 6.31 -10.90
C ALA A 140 4.04 7.20 -10.18
N PRO A 141 3.14 7.88 -10.90
CA PRO A 141 2.23 8.89 -10.33
C PRO A 141 1.15 8.32 -9.43
N THR A 142 0.83 7.03 -9.55
CA THR A 142 -0.20 6.37 -8.74
C THR A 142 0.27 5.94 -7.35
N ALA A 143 1.58 6.00 -7.09
CA ALA A 143 2.13 5.74 -5.76
C ALA A 143 1.78 6.87 -4.79
N GLY A 144 1.78 6.56 -3.49
CA GLY A 144 1.48 7.54 -2.46
C GLY A 144 2.04 7.15 -1.10
N ILE A 145 1.78 7.98 -0.12
CA ILE A 145 2.14 7.73 1.28
C ILE A 145 0.90 7.71 2.16
N VAL A 146 0.93 6.85 3.15
CA VAL A 146 -0.13 6.67 4.14
C VAL A 146 0.49 6.48 5.53
N CYS A 147 -0.16 6.97 6.57
CA CYS A 147 0.21 6.56 7.92
C CYS A 147 -0.25 5.11 8.15
N PRO A 148 0.65 4.14 8.32
CA PRO A 148 0.25 2.73 8.45
C PRO A 148 -0.53 2.46 9.75
N PHE A 149 -0.30 3.24 10.80
CA PHE A 149 -1.08 3.18 12.03
C PHE A 149 -2.53 3.59 11.79
N GLU A 150 -2.74 4.78 11.24
CA GLU A 150 -4.08 5.34 11.04
C GLU A 150 -4.89 4.50 10.07
N LEU A 151 -4.27 3.99 8.99
CA LEU A 151 -4.91 3.05 8.07
C LEU A 151 -5.41 1.79 8.80
N ASN A 152 -4.55 1.18 9.63
CA ASN A 152 -4.92 -0.07 10.34
C ASN A 152 -6.00 0.19 11.38
N ILE A 153 -5.85 1.25 12.18
CA ILE A 153 -6.80 1.63 13.22
C ILE A 153 -8.17 1.94 12.60
N ALA A 154 -8.22 2.76 11.56
CA ALA A 154 -9.46 3.11 10.87
C ALA A 154 -10.21 1.89 10.32
N MET A 155 -9.49 0.90 9.77
CA MET A 155 -10.10 -0.36 9.34
C MET A 155 -10.64 -1.18 10.52
N ALA A 156 -9.89 -1.27 11.62
CA ALA A 156 -10.29 -2.02 12.79
C ALA A 156 -11.49 -1.38 13.51
N GLU A 157 -11.48 -0.06 13.70
CA GLU A 157 -12.60 0.70 14.26
C GLU A 157 -13.86 0.59 13.42
N ASN A 158 -13.72 0.67 12.08
CA ASN A 158 -14.87 0.47 11.21
C ASN A 158 -15.46 -0.94 11.35
N ALA A 159 -14.60 -1.97 11.42
CA ALA A 159 -15.06 -3.35 11.65
C ALA A 159 -15.75 -3.49 13.02
N TYR A 160 -15.16 -2.92 14.08
CA TYR A 160 -15.74 -2.93 15.43
C TYR A 160 -17.11 -2.25 15.48
N ASN A 161 -17.21 -1.07 14.89
CA ASN A 161 -18.47 -0.31 14.82
C ASN A 161 -19.58 -1.06 14.02
N ASN A 162 -19.19 -2.00 13.18
CA ASN A 162 -20.09 -2.88 12.44
C ASN A 162 -20.26 -4.27 13.09
N GLY A 163 -19.89 -4.41 14.38
CA GLY A 163 -20.22 -5.58 15.20
C GLY A 163 -19.17 -6.69 15.20
N VAL A 164 -17.96 -6.46 14.70
CA VAL A 164 -16.85 -7.41 14.85
C VAL A 164 -16.30 -7.32 16.28
N GLU A 165 -16.13 -8.46 16.92
CA GLU A 165 -15.51 -8.55 18.26
C GLU A 165 -13.99 -8.66 18.14
N PHE A 166 -13.26 -7.86 18.91
CA PHE A 166 -11.80 -7.96 19.02
C PHE A 166 -11.42 -8.49 20.40
N LYS A 167 -10.52 -9.47 20.44
CA LYS A 167 -9.96 -10.05 21.67
C LYS A 167 -8.45 -9.91 21.59
N PHE A 168 -7.94 -9.09 22.48
CA PHE A 168 -6.51 -8.85 22.68
C PHE A 168 -5.93 -9.80 23.72
N ASP A 169 -4.63 -9.86 23.85
CA ASP A 169 -3.90 -10.73 24.78
C ASP A 169 -4.31 -12.21 24.67
N THR A 170 -4.58 -12.69 23.43
CA THR A 170 -5.18 -14.02 23.19
C THR A 170 -4.35 -14.87 22.23
#